data_aaebf33d6931bf7936e709b2aaea4c75
#
_entry.id   aaebf33d6931bf7936e709b2aaea4c75
#
_cell.length_a   1.000
_cell.length_b   1.000
_cell.length_c   1.000
_cell.angle_alpha   90.00
_cell.angle_beta   90.00
_cell.angle_gamma   90.00
#
_symmetry.space_group_name_H-M   'P 1'
#
loop_
_entity.id
_entity.type
_entity.pdbx_description
1 polymer ?
#
loop_
_entity_poly.entity_id
_entity_poly.type
_entity_poly.pdbx_seq_one_letter_code
_entity_poly.pdbx_strand_id
1 'polypeptide(L)'
;MGFFPGIFKPIVDFTGGWKISGTAVTATAAEINRLHTETLQTLAADGAITVKNGVCIISKTVPGVVAATLADPTTGTDDFKRLTIINGTAHASTVTSASSFGGGGAGEDVATFSGVVGDVLNLMAYAGKWYVVGYHQCTLA
;
A
#
# COMPACT_ATOMS: atom_id res chain seq x y z
N MET A 1 -43.27 -17.62 34.70
CA MET A 1 -42.80 -17.61 33.29
C MET A 1 -41.85 -16.44 33.17
N GLY A 2 -40.55 -16.69 33.41
CA GLY A 2 -39.53 -15.65 33.44
C GLY A 2 -38.94 -15.46 32.05
N PHE A 3 -39.15 -14.31 31.45
CA PHE A 3 -38.44 -13.87 30.27
C PHE A 3 -37.01 -13.54 30.72
N PHE A 4 -36.03 -14.29 30.21
CA PHE A 4 -34.63 -13.88 30.26
C PHE A 4 -34.38 -12.97 29.07
N PRO A 5 -34.15 -11.67 29.24
CA PRO A 5 -33.55 -10.88 28.21
C PRO A 5 -32.10 -11.30 28.16
N GLY A 6 -31.80 -12.25 27.30
CA GLY A 6 -30.45 -12.64 26.97
C GLY A 6 -29.71 -11.46 26.35
N ILE A 7 -29.00 -10.75 27.19
CA ILE A 7 -27.99 -9.82 26.72
C ILE A 7 -26.83 -10.67 26.21
N PHE A 8 -26.89 -11.07 24.95
CA PHE A 8 -25.68 -11.44 24.23
C PHE A 8 -24.91 -10.16 23.96
N LYS A 9 -24.13 -9.72 24.89
CA LYS A 9 -22.93 -8.97 24.56
C LYS A 9 -21.88 -9.99 24.20
N PRO A 10 -21.45 -10.08 22.96
CA PRO A 10 -20.20 -10.75 22.64
C PRO A 10 -19.06 -9.77 23.01
N ILE A 11 -18.90 -9.49 24.28
CA ILE A 11 -17.62 -9.02 24.76
C ILE A 11 -16.87 -10.31 25.03
N VAL A 12 -16.11 -10.72 24.04
CA VAL A 12 -15.05 -11.67 24.30
C VAL A 12 -13.98 -10.90 25.05
N ASP A 13 -14.12 -10.84 26.36
CA ASP A 13 -13.13 -10.26 27.23
C ASP A 13 -12.05 -11.33 27.47
N PHE A 14 -10.95 -11.19 26.76
CA PHE A 14 -9.75 -12.01 26.96
C PHE A 14 -8.89 -11.44 28.11
N THR A 15 -9.45 -11.29 29.30
CA THR A 15 -8.71 -10.82 30.50
C THR A 15 -7.48 -11.68 30.81
N GLY A 16 -7.33 -12.84 30.22
CA GLY A 16 -6.16 -13.71 30.32
C GLY A 16 -5.23 -13.70 29.10
N GLY A 17 -5.47 -12.80 28.13
CA GLY A 17 -4.76 -12.79 26.85
C GLY A 17 -5.23 -13.90 25.90
N TRP A 18 -5.09 -13.66 24.60
CA TRP A 18 -5.43 -14.61 23.56
C TRP A 18 -4.32 -15.66 23.45
N LYS A 19 -4.69 -16.95 23.49
CA LYS A 19 -3.74 -18.08 23.35
C LYS A 19 -4.17 -19.00 22.22
N ILE A 20 -3.21 -19.44 21.42
CA ILE A 20 -3.40 -20.48 20.42
C ILE A 20 -2.58 -21.70 20.88
N SER A 21 -3.27 -22.81 21.13
CA SER A 21 -2.63 -24.05 21.63
C SER A 21 -1.75 -23.83 22.86
N GLY A 22 -2.22 -22.99 23.79
CA GLY A 22 -1.50 -22.66 25.02
C GLY A 22 -0.44 -21.57 24.91
N THR A 23 -0.07 -21.16 23.71
CA THR A 23 0.89 -20.08 23.45
C THR A 23 0.16 -18.73 23.41
N ALA A 24 0.64 -17.76 24.19
CA ALA A 24 0.06 -16.42 24.21
C ALA A 24 0.28 -15.70 22.88
N VAL A 25 -0.77 -15.10 22.33
CA VAL A 25 -0.66 -14.15 21.21
C VAL A 25 -0.25 -12.80 21.81
N THR A 26 0.99 -12.41 21.59
CA THR A 26 1.54 -11.14 22.09
C THR A 26 1.34 -9.98 21.11
N ALA A 27 0.81 -10.25 19.93
CA ALA A 27 0.52 -9.21 18.94
C ALA A 27 -0.52 -8.22 19.48
N THR A 28 -0.22 -6.93 19.34
CA THR A 28 -1.16 -5.85 19.66
C THR A 28 -2.30 -5.80 18.65
N ALA A 29 -3.42 -5.20 19.02
CA ALA A 29 -4.53 -4.94 18.09
C ALA A 29 -4.07 -4.16 16.84
N ALA A 30 -3.12 -3.23 16.99
CA ALA A 30 -2.53 -2.49 15.89
C ALA A 30 -1.71 -3.39 14.95
N GLU A 31 -0.99 -4.38 15.48
CA GLU A 31 -0.24 -5.34 14.68
C GLU A 31 -1.17 -6.32 13.96
N ILE A 32 -2.22 -6.78 14.63
CA ILE A 32 -3.24 -7.64 14.01
C ILE A 32 -3.98 -6.90 12.90
N ASN A 33 -4.35 -5.63 13.13
CA ASN A 33 -5.01 -4.82 12.13
C ASN A 33 -4.09 -4.47 10.94
N ARG A 34 -2.78 -4.44 11.12
CA ARG A 34 -1.82 -4.28 10.02
C ARG A 34 -1.77 -5.47 9.06
N LEU A 35 -2.11 -6.65 9.51
CA LEU A 35 -2.12 -7.86 8.68
C LEU A 35 -3.21 -7.84 7.60
N HIS A 36 -4.19 -6.92 7.66
CA HIS A 36 -5.33 -6.93 6.74
C HIS A 36 -5.76 -5.53 6.25
N THR A 37 -4.87 -4.60 6.05
CA THR A 37 -5.20 -3.29 5.47
C THR A 37 -4.60 -3.12 4.08
N GLU A 38 -4.85 -4.08 3.20
CA GLU A 38 -4.64 -3.83 1.77
C GLU A 38 -5.78 -2.97 1.25
N THR A 39 -5.42 -1.88 0.59
CA THR A 39 -6.38 -0.94 0.01
C THR A 39 -6.20 -0.87 -1.50
N LEU A 40 -7.30 -0.60 -2.20
CA LEU A 40 -7.29 -0.32 -3.63
C LEU A 40 -7.55 1.17 -3.85
N GLN A 41 -6.67 1.81 -4.61
CA GLN A 41 -6.88 3.15 -5.14
C GLN A 41 -6.96 3.09 -6.67
N THR A 42 -7.88 3.85 -7.25
CA THR A 42 -7.93 4.10 -8.69
C THR A 42 -7.59 5.55 -8.94
N LEU A 43 -6.60 5.81 -9.78
CA LEU A 43 -6.15 7.15 -10.14
C LEU A 43 -6.52 7.44 -11.61
N ALA A 44 -7.56 8.24 -11.81
CA ALA A 44 -8.10 8.55 -13.15
C ALA A 44 -7.58 9.88 -13.73
N ALA A 45 -6.80 10.64 -12.98
CA ALA A 45 -6.21 11.92 -13.36
C ALA A 45 -4.90 12.12 -12.61
N ASP A 46 -4.17 13.18 -12.95
CA ASP A 46 -2.99 13.60 -12.18
C ASP A 46 -3.34 13.80 -10.71
N GLY A 47 -2.49 13.32 -9.82
CA GLY A 47 -2.76 13.41 -8.39
C GLY A 47 -1.89 12.51 -7.52
N ALA A 48 -2.25 12.49 -6.23
CA ALA A 48 -1.47 11.76 -5.24
C ALA A 48 -1.92 10.30 -5.09
N ILE A 49 -0.95 9.41 -5.01
CA ILE A 49 -1.15 8.05 -4.52
C ILE A 49 -1.17 8.11 -3.01
N THR A 50 -2.33 7.82 -2.41
CA THR A 50 -2.57 7.91 -0.96
C THR A 50 -2.52 6.56 -0.26
N VAL A 51 -2.73 5.47 -1.00
CA VAL A 51 -2.60 4.11 -0.48
C VAL A 51 -1.14 3.80 -0.17
N LYS A 52 -0.87 3.33 1.03
CA LYS A 52 0.49 2.96 1.46
C LYS A 52 0.67 1.45 1.62
N ASN A 53 -0.40 0.67 1.54
CA ASN A 53 -0.36 -0.78 1.55
C ASN A 53 -1.50 -1.30 0.66
N GLY A 54 -1.14 -1.99 -0.41
CA GLY A 54 -2.10 -2.52 -1.37
C GLY A 54 -1.79 -2.15 -2.81
N VAL A 55 -2.81 -1.78 -3.58
CA VAL A 55 -2.70 -1.56 -5.02
C VAL A 55 -3.21 -0.18 -5.42
N CYS A 56 -2.46 0.51 -6.28
CA CYS A 56 -2.92 1.68 -7.00
C CYS A 56 -3.01 1.34 -8.50
N ILE A 57 -4.18 1.53 -9.10
CA ILE A 57 -4.38 1.35 -10.54
C ILE A 57 -4.52 2.73 -11.18
N ILE A 58 -3.65 3.04 -12.12
CA ILE A 58 -3.77 4.21 -13.00
C ILE A 58 -4.77 3.84 -14.10
N SER A 59 -5.92 4.53 -14.16
CA SER A 59 -7.05 4.12 -15.01
C SER A 59 -7.68 5.27 -15.77
N LYS A 60 -6.87 6.20 -16.27
CA LYS A 60 -7.37 7.35 -17.04
C LYS A 60 -8.13 6.88 -18.28
N THR A 61 -9.40 7.26 -18.38
CA THR A 61 -10.28 6.88 -19.49
C THR A 61 -10.16 7.83 -20.69
N VAL A 62 -9.76 9.07 -20.46
CA VAL A 62 -9.49 10.04 -21.52
C VAL A 62 -8.04 9.86 -21.97
N PRO A 63 -7.74 9.79 -23.28
CA PRO A 63 -6.35 9.62 -23.74
C PRO A 63 -5.40 10.65 -23.12
N GLY A 64 -4.26 10.16 -22.63
CA GLY A 64 -3.22 11.00 -22.04
C GLY A 64 -2.50 10.31 -20.88
N VAL A 65 -1.33 10.83 -20.56
CA VAL A 65 -0.53 10.38 -19.41
C VAL A 65 -1.16 10.80 -18.09
N VAL A 66 -0.84 10.08 -17.03
CA VAL A 66 -1.10 10.51 -15.64
C VAL A 66 0.24 10.81 -14.99
N ALA A 67 0.37 11.98 -14.41
CA ALA A 67 1.47 12.35 -13.53
C ALA A 67 1.02 12.13 -12.08
N ALA A 68 1.45 11.01 -11.51
CA ALA A 68 1.16 10.67 -10.12
C ALA A 68 2.29 11.12 -9.20
N THR A 69 1.95 11.50 -7.98
CA THR A 69 2.90 11.79 -6.90
C THR A 69 2.78 10.76 -5.78
N LEU A 70 3.89 10.39 -5.18
CA LEU A 70 3.95 9.42 -4.09
C LEU A 70 4.71 10.04 -2.92
N ALA A 71 4.00 10.28 -1.82
CA ALA A 71 4.62 10.77 -0.59
C ALA A 71 5.50 9.68 0.05
N ASP A 72 6.52 10.10 0.78
CA ASP A 72 7.36 9.18 1.54
C ASP A 72 6.56 8.44 2.60
N PRO A 73 6.91 7.18 2.87
CA PRO A 73 6.31 6.44 3.98
C PRO A 73 6.81 7.00 5.32
N THR A 74 6.00 6.86 6.36
CA THR A 74 6.36 7.25 7.71
C THR A 74 7.20 6.15 8.35
N THR A 75 8.44 6.48 8.77
CA THR A 75 9.32 5.56 9.47
C THR A 75 8.61 4.88 10.66
N GLY A 76 8.76 3.58 10.78
CA GLY A 76 8.19 2.75 11.84
C GLY A 76 6.69 2.45 11.65
N THR A 77 5.89 3.41 11.16
CA THR A 77 4.45 3.21 10.97
C THR A 77 4.12 2.51 9.65
N ASP A 78 4.83 2.88 8.59
CA ASP A 78 4.61 2.34 7.25
C ASP A 78 5.65 1.28 6.87
N ASP A 79 6.63 0.99 7.72
CA ASP A 79 7.66 0.00 7.44
C ASP A 79 7.05 -1.37 7.09
N PHE A 80 7.64 -2.02 6.11
CA PHE A 80 7.22 -3.31 5.53
C PHE A 80 5.88 -3.30 4.78
N LYS A 81 5.20 -2.16 4.65
CA LYS A 81 4.04 -2.03 3.77
C LYS A 81 4.47 -2.21 2.32
N ARG A 82 3.59 -2.83 1.54
CA ARG A 82 3.81 -3.07 0.12
C ARG A 82 2.83 -2.28 -0.71
N LEU A 83 3.32 -1.65 -1.76
CA LEU A 83 2.52 -0.90 -2.71
C LEU A 83 2.82 -1.40 -4.12
N THR A 84 1.79 -1.89 -4.79
CA THR A 84 1.84 -2.24 -6.20
C THR A 84 1.14 -1.15 -7.00
N ILE A 85 1.82 -0.56 -7.96
CA ILE A 85 1.26 0.43 -8.88
C ILE A 85 1.16 -0.22 -10.25
N ILE A 86 -0.04 -0.23 -10.82
CA ILE A 86 -0.33 -0.85 -12.10
C ILE A 86 -0.75 0.26 -13.08
N ASN A 87 -0.07 0.34 -14.22
CA ASN A 87 -0.50 1.19 -15.31
C ASN A 87 -1.63 0.49 -16.08
N GLY A 88 -2.86 0.94 -15.88
CA GLY A 88 -4.06 0.43 -16.55
C GLY A 88 -4.38 1.18 -17.85
N THR A 89 -3.47 2.02 -18.35
CA THR A 89 -3.66 2.81 -19.58
C THR A 89 -2.60 2.51 -20.61
N ALA A 90 -2.91 2.77 -21.87
CA ALA A 90 -1.95 2.66 -23.00
C ALA A 90 -1.11 3.95 -23.15
N HIS A 91 -0.69 4.55 -22.03
CA HIS A 91 0.10 5.80 -22.01
C HIS A 91 1.22 5.69 -20.99
N ALA A 92 2.36 6.35 -21.30
CA ALA A 92 3.54 6.38 -20.45
C ALA A 92 3.33 7.28 -19.22
N SER A 93 2.50 6.83 -18.28
CA SER A 93 2.25 7.53 -17.03
C SER A 93 3.50 7.53 -16.14
N THR A 94 3.60 8.52 -15.25
CA THR A 94 4.74 8.68 -14.34
C THR A 94 4.31 8.61 -12.89
N VAL A 95 5.21 8.15 -12.03
CA VAL A 95 5.10 8.24 -10.57
C VAL A 95 6.34 8.93 -10.04
N THR A 96 6.16 10.11 -9.47
CA THR A 96 7.24 10.86 -8.83
C THR A 96 7.18 10.64 -7.32
N SER A 97 8.25 10.09 -6.75
CA SER A 97 8.42 9.97 -5.31
C SER A 97 8.88 11.29 -4.71
N ALA A 98 8.48 11.60 -3.48
CA ALA A 98 8.93 12.80 -2.77
C ALA A 98 10.44 12.77 -2.45
N SER A 99 11.00 11.57 -2.29
CA SER A 99 12.45 11.34 -2.25
C SER A 99 12.80 10.22 -3.23
N SER A 100 14.09 10.10 -3.56
CA SER A 100 14.56 9.03 -4.45
C SER A 100 14.11 7.67 -3.94
N PHE A 101 13.77 6.77 -4.86
CA PHE A 101 13.52 5.38 -4.51
C PHE A 101 14.75 4.76 -3.85
N GLY A 102 14.54 4.09 -2.72
CA GLY A 102 15.62 3.49 -1.95
C GLY A 102 16.36 2.41 -2.76
N GLY A 103 17.69 2.47 -2.72
CA GLY A 103 18.56 1.61 -3.53
C GLY A 103 18.91 2.20 -4.87
N GLY A 104 18.22 3.25 -5.30
CA GLY A 104 18.58 4.04 -6.47
C GLY A 104 19.67 5.06 -6.18
N GLY A 105 20.33 5.51 -7.23
CA GLY A 105 21.26 6.63 -7.18
C GLY A 105 20.54 7.95 -6.88
N ALA A 106 21.31 9.02 -6.68
CA ALA A 106 20.74 10.35 -6.58
C ALA A 106 20.06 10.71 -7.91
N GLY A 107 18.75 11.01 -7.84
CA GLY A 107 17.95 11.39 -9.00
C GLY A 107 16.97 10.31 -9.50
N GLU A 108 16.96 9.12 -8.92
CA GLU A 108 15.95 8.09 -9.25
C GLU A 108 14.68 8.32 -8.43
N ASP A 109 13.98 9.41 -8.70
CA ASP A 109 12.74 9.80 -8.04
C ASP A 109 11.50 9.67 -8.94
N VAL A 110 11.70 9.40 -10.23
CA VAL A 110 10.63 9.24 -11.21
C VAL A 110 10.63 7.85 -11.79
N ALA A 111 9.50 7.17 -11.67
CA ALA A 111 9.22 5.93 -12.38
C ALA A 111 8.33 6.23 -13.59
N THR A 112 8.78 5.89 -14.79
CA THR A 112 8.05 6.09 -16.05
C THR A 112 7.65 4.74 -16.63
N PHE A 113 6.35 4.49 -16.75
CA PHE A 113 5.80 3.30 -17.39
C PHE A 113 5.98 3.36 -18.91
N SER A 114 6.14 2.22 -19.59
CA SER A 114 6.37 2.17 -21.04
C SER A 114 5.14 2.60 -21.85
N GLY A 115 3.96 2.62 -21.23
CA GLY A 115 2.69 2.88 -21.89
C GLY A 115 1.97 1.62 -22.36
N VAL A 116 2.31 0.47 -21.79
CA VAL A 116 1.58 -0.77 -21.99
C VAL A 116 0.65 -1.03 -20.81
N VAL A 117 -0.58 -1.44 -21.10
CA VAL A 117 -1.52 -1.85 -20.05
C VAL A 117 -0.96 -3.07 -19.31
N GLY A 118 -0.87 -2.96 -18.00
CA GLY A 118 -0.31 -4.01 -17.15
C GLY A 118 1.16 -3.79 -16.76
N ASP A 119 1.78 -2.67 -17.16
CA ASP A 119 3.08 -2.26 -16.60
C ASP A 119 2.97 -2.11 -15.08
N VAL A 120 3.98 -2.55 -14.35
CA VAL A 120 3.92 -2.65 -12.88
C VAL A 120 5.17 -2.08 -12.23
N LEU A 121 4.97 -1.38 -11.12
CA LEU A 121 5.99 -0.99 -10.16
C LEU A 121 5.62 -1.54 -8.78
N ASN A 122 6.49 -2.36 -8.19
CA ASN A 122 6.33 -2.92 -6.86
C ASN A 122 7.29 -2.26 -5.88
N LEU A 123 6.75 -1.74 -4.80
CA LEU A 123 7.47 -1.00 -3.79
C LEU A 123 7.28 -1.63 -2.41
N MET A 124 8.29 -1.46 -1.56
CA MET A 124 8.24 -1.78 -0.14
C MET A 124 8.73 -0.58 0.67
N ALA A 125 7.98 -0.20 1.69
CA ALA A 125 8.34 0.88 2.60
C ALA A 125 9.34 0.38 3.66
N TYR A 126 10.39 1.13 3.87
CA TYR A 126 11.33 0.91 4.99
C TYR A 126 12.09 2.20 5.32
N ALA A 127 12.19 2.51 6.62
CA ALA A 127 12.95 3.63 7.14
C ALA A 127 12.65 4.98 6.44
N GLY A 128 11.37 5.23 6.15
CA GLY A 128 10.90 6.48 5.54
C GLY A 128 11.14 6.58 4.03
N LYS A 129 11.48 5.48 3.36
CA LYS A 129 11.72 5.44 1.91
C LYS A 129 10.95 4.30 1.25
N TRP A 130 10.64 4.49 -0.02
CA TRP A 130 10.15 3.44 -0.90
C TRP A 130 11.32 2.73 -1.58
N TYR A 131 11.42 1.43 -1.39
CA TYR A 131 12.39 0.56 -2.06
C TYR A 131 11.71 -0.18 -3.21
N VAL A 132 12.34 -0.17 -4.37
CA VAL A 132 11.85 -0.92 -5.52
C VAL A 132 12.14 -2.40 -5.32
N VAL A 133 11.09 -3.21 -5.21
CA VAL A 133 11.18 -4.67 -5.06
C VAL A 133 11.20 -5.36 -6.41
N GLY A 134 10.58 -4.73 -7.41
CA GLY A 134 10.56 -5.21 -8.78
C GLY A 134 9.68 -4.34 -9.66
N TYR A 135 9.90 -4.42 -10.96
CA TYR A 135 9.08 -3.69 -11.92
C TYR A 135 9.05 -4.46 -13.27
N HIS A 136 8.03 -4.16 -14.05
CA HIS A 136 7.89 -4.65 -15.43
C HIS A 136 7.58 -3.47 -16.34
N GLN A 137 8.36 -3.31 -17.41
CA GLN A 137 8.22 -2.24 -18.40
C GLN A 137 8.10 -0.83 -17.79
N CYS A 138 8.98 -0.54 -16.85
CA CYS A 138 9.10 0.73 -16.18
C CYS A 138 10.56 1.14 -16.13
N THR A 139 10.86 2.41 -16.28
CA THR A 139 12.21 2.98 -16.13
C THR A 139 12.25 3.89 -14.92
N LEU A 140 13.37 3.88 -14.21
CA LEU A 140 13.64 4.78 -13.09
C LEU A 140 14.65 5.84 -13.54
N ALA A 141 14.42 7.08 -13.19
CA ALA A 141 15.29 8.23 -13.50
C ALA A 141 15.27 9.23 -12.35
#